data_32c97b90506eb69773a7f9015dc5676d
#
_entry.id   32c97b90506eb69773a7f9015dc5676d
#
_cell.length_a   1.000
_cell.length_b   1.000
_cell.length_c   1.000
_cell.angle_alpha   90.00
_cell.angle_beta   90.00
_cell.angle_gamma   90.00
#
_symmetry.space_group_name_H-M   'P 1'
#
loop_
_entity.id
_entity.type
_entity.pdbx_description
1 polymer ?
#
loop_
_entity_poly.entity_id
_entity_poly.type
_entity_poly.pdbx_seq_one_letter_code
_entity_poly.pdbx_strand_id
1 'polypeptide(L)'
;MSQFHEILAEELNVENISVETDLDRFQQIELAPNFRALAPRARGDVNAIAGEIRNAEDPVVMLEQIKAGSLEIMGIKIEEGDVEVKRVERPGFAASTIQVGQGDDAYHVSLVLDMNDTPELLSKGLARDITRRIQAKRKDLNLNIEANIELEIWSVNAPELYQSDKDWIVSETRASAAVFHPAEDSTSGETESFEVDGAKIFFTVR
;
A
#
# COMPACT_ATOMS: atom_id res chain seq x y z
N MET A 1 -13.17 8.59 21.81
CA MET A 1 -12.12 8.10 20.90
C MET A 1 -12.60 7.95 19.44
N SER A 2 -13.89 7.64 19.18
CA SER A 2 -14.42 7.45 17.81
C SER A 2 -14.28 8.66 16.88
N GLN A 3 -14.59 9.86 17.33
CA GLN A 3 -14.51 11.07 16.51
C GLN A 3 -13.10 11.39 15.98
N PHE A 4 -12.05 11.09 16.76
CA PHE A 4 -10.67 11.29 16.31
C PHE A 4 -10.26 10.30 15.24
N HIS A 5 -10.76 9.06 15.30
CA HIS A 5 -10.47 8.05 14.29
C HIS A 5 -11.11 8.41 12.95
N GLU A 6 -12.32 8.93 12.94
CA GLU A 6 -13.00 9.38 11.72
C GLU A 6 -12.25 10.54 11.05
N ILE A 7 -11.91 11.56 11.83
CA ILE A 7 -11.14 12.71 11.32
C ILE A 7 -9.77 12.28 10.78
N LEU A 8 -9.06 11.42 11.52
CA LEU A 8 -7.75 10.91 11.08
C LEU A 8 -7.88 10.05 9.82
N ALA A 9 -8.91 9.22 9.71
CA ALA A 9 -9.14 8.40 8.53
C ALA A 9 -9.41 9.26 7.29
N GLU A 10 -10.19 10.32 7.43
CA GLU A 10 -10.44 11.29 6.36
C GLU A 10 -9.16 12.04 5.95
N GLU A 11 -8.41 12.57 6.91
CA GLU A 11 -7.17 13.32 6.64
C GLU A 11 -6.06 12.45 6.04
N LEU A 12 -5.95 11.19 6.45
CA LEU A 12 -4.98 10.24 5.94
C LEU A 12 -5.46 9.52 4.67
N ASN A 13 -6.72 9.73 4.27
CA ASN A 13 -7.36 9.05 3.15
C ASN A 13 -7.29 7.52 3.25
N VAL A 14 -7.57 6.99 4.45
CA VAL A 14 -7.66 5.56 4.74
C VAL A 14 -9.07 5.20 5.19
N GLU A 15 -9.49 3.94 4.98
CA GLU A 15 -10.84 3.53 5.39
C GLU A 15 -10.96 3.26 6.88
N ASN A 16 -9.93 2.68 7.48
CA ASN A 16 -9.95 2.26 8.88
C ASN A 16 -8.62 2.57 9.57
N ILE A 17 -8.71 2.88 10.85
CA ILE A 17 -7.55 3.02 11.73
C ILE A 17 -7.78 2.11 12.93
N SER A 18 -6.81 1.24 13.22
CA SER A 18 -6.79 0.42 14.43
C SER A 18 -5.52 0.65 15.23
N VAL A 19 -5.56 0.36 16.51
CA VAL A 19 -4.39 0.36 17.39
C VAL A 19 -4.05 -1.09 17.70
N GLU A 20 -2.86 -1.49 17.30
CA GLU A 20 -2.37 -2.85 17.46
C GLU A 20 -1.17 -2.84 18.42
N THR A 21 -1.04 -3.91 19.18
CA THR A 21 0.10 -4.10 20.08
C THR A 21 1.05 -5.18 19.59
N ASP A 22 0.58 -6.03 18.68
CA ASP A 22 1.37 -7.09 18.05
C ASP A 22 1.86 -6.63 16.66
N LEU A 23 3.17 -6.43 16.53
CA LEU A 23 3.81 -6.03 15.28
C LEU A 23 4.16 -7.21 14.36
N ASP A 24 4.17 -8.44 14.86
CA ASP A 24 4.59 -9.62 14.09
C ASP A 24 3.62 -9.93 12.93
N ARG A 25 2.42 -9.38 13.00
CA ARG A 25 1.43 -9.42 11.92
C ARG A 25 1.89 -8.61 10.68
N PHE A 26 2.63 -7.53 10.88
CA PHE A 26 3.00 -6.56 9.84
C PHE A 26 4.48 -6.62 9.47
N GLN A 27 5.28 -7.19 10.36
CA GLN A 27 6.72 -7.29 10.21
C GLN A 27 7.15 -8.75 10.29
N GLN A 28 8.29 -9.03 9.71
CA GLN A 28 8.95 -10.32 9.81
C GLN A 28 10.41 -10.12 10.19
N ILE A 29 11.01 -11.19 10.72
CA ILE A 29 12.43 -11.21 11.00
C ILE A 29 13.18 -11.68 9.76
N GLU A 30 14.24 -10.97 9.42
CA GLU A 30 15.25 -11.40 8.46
C GLU A 30 16.61 -11.51 9.16
N LEU A 31 17.38 -12.52 8.80
CA LEU A 31 18.74 -12.69 9.28
C LEU A 31 19.71 -12.20 8.21
N ALA A 32 20.52 -11.20 8.56
CA ALA A 32 21.61 -10.74 7.73
C ALA A 32 22.93 -11.31 8.23
N PRO A 33 23.75 -11.95 7.37
CA PRO A 33 25.05 -12.48 7.77
C PRO A 33 26.03 -11.35 8.10
N ASN A 34 26.72 -11.47 9.22
CA ASN A 34 27.82 -10.59 9.60
C ASN A 34 29.12 -11.10 8.98
N PHE A 35 29.47 -10.62 7.81
CA PHE A 35 30.68 -11.05 7.10
C PHE A 35 31.96 -10.83 7.89
N ARG A 36 32.03 -9.79 8.74
CA ARG A 36 33.23 -9.52 9.56
C ARG A 36 33.47 -10.62 10.59
N ALA A 37 32.40 -11.15 11.17
CA ALA A 37 32.48 -12.21 12.14
C ALA A 37 32.69 -13.59 11.47
N LEU A 38 32.00 -13.85 10.36
CA LEU A 38 32.04 -15.13 9.65
C LEU A 38 33.37 -15.37 8.90
N ALA A 39 33.89 -14.37 8.22
CA ALA A 39 35.03 -14.54 7.29
C ALA A 39 36.28 -15.23 7.93
N PRO A 40 36.71 -14.90 9.13
CA PRO A 40 37.89 -15.54 9.76
C PRO A 40 37.70 -17.04 9.99
N ARG A 41 36.45 -17.51 10.20
CA ARG A 41 36.10 -18.91 10.54
C ARG A 41 35.64 -19.73 9.34
N ALA A 42 35.10 -19.08 8.33
CA ALA A 42 34.44 -19.70 7.17
C ALA A 42 35.40 -20.26 6.10
N ARG A 43 36.70 -20.07 6.23
CA ARG A 43 37.77 -20.70 5.40
C ARG A 43 37.51 -20.70 3.88
N GLY A 44 36.85 -19.71 3.35
CA GLY A 44 36.48 -19.60 1.91
C GLY A 44 35.01 -19.85 1.61
N ASP A 45 34.26 -20.48 2.50
CA ASP A 45 32.84 -20.80 2.30
C ASP A 45 31.88 -19.70 2.80
N VAL A 46 32.42 -18.53 3.14
CA VAL A 46 31.66 -17.42 3.72
C VAL A 46 30.43 -17.02 2.90
N ASN A 47 30.51 -17.04 1.58
CA ASN A 47 29.40 -16.67 0.71
C ASN A 47 28.30 -17.75 0.71
N ALA A 48 28.67 -19.01 0.77
CA ALA A 48 27.73 -20.12 0.84
C ALA A 48 26.97 -20.09 2.19
N ILE A 49 27.71 -19.96 3.30
CA ILE A 49 27.12 -19.82 4.64
C ILE A 49 26.21 -18.59 4.72
N ALA A 50 26.66 -17.46 4.17
CA ALA A 50 25.86 -16.24 4.12
C ALA A 50 24.58 -16.41 3.25
N GLY A 51 24.64 -17.24 2.22
CA GLY A 51 23.49 -17.62 1.40
C GLY A 51 22.47 -18.41 2.20
N GLU A 52 22.90 -19.43 2.93
CA GLU A 52 22.04 -20.24 3.81
C GLU A 52 21.35 -19.38 4.90
N ILE A 53 22.08 -18.44 5.51
CA ILE A 53 21.54 -17.56 6.52
C ILE A 53 20.45 -16.63 5.92
N ARG A 54 20.71 -16.03 4.75
CA ARG A 54 19.74 -15.12 4.10
C ARG A 54 18.50 -15.82 3.61
N ASN A 55 18.66 -17.05 3.14
CA ASN A 55 17.58 -17.82 2.53
C ASN A 55 16.95 -18.80 3.52
N ALA A 56 17.10 -18.54 4.82
CA ALA A 56 16.50 -19.36 5.86
C ALA A 56 14.99 -19.50 5.61
N GLU A 57 14.49 -20.72 5.53
CA GLU A 57 13.06 -21.00 5.34
C GLU A 57 12.24 -20.45 6.52
N ASP A 58 12.77 -20.57 7.73
CA ASP A 58 12.21 -19.97 8.93
C ASP A 58 13.32 -19.25 9.73
N PRO A 59 13.45 -17.93 9.58
CA PRO A 59 14.45 -17.12 10.29
C PRO A 59 14.29 -17.13 11.81
N VAL A 60 13.07 -17.34 12.32
CA VAL A 60 12.81 -17.39 13.78
C VAL A 60 13.38 -18.68 14.35
N VAL A 61 13.07 -19.81 13.73
CA VAL A 61 13.62 -21.12 14.13
C VAL A 61 15.14 -21.13 14.01
N MET A 62 15.69 -20.59 12.93
CA MET A 62 17.14 -20.48 12.77
C MET A 62 17.77 -19.64 13.89
N LEU A 63 17.16 -18.51 14.25
CA LEU A 63 17.65 -17.67 15.34
C LEU A 63 17.61 -18.38 16.70
N GLU A 64 16.57 -19.18 16.96
CA GLU A 64 16.48 -20.00 18.17
C GLU A 64 17.61 -21.07 18.22
N GLN A 65 17.88 -21.71 17.10
CA GLN A 65 19.00 -22.68 16.99
C GLN A 65 20.35 -22.00 17.21
N ILE A 66 20.55 -20.79 16.69
CA ILE A 66 21.76 -19.99 16.92
C ILE A 66 21.90 -19.69 18.40
N LYS A 67 20.85 -19.20 19.07
CA LYS A 67 20.84 -18.90 20.51
C LYS A 67 21.10 -20.14 21.38
N ALA A 68 20.53 -21.25 20.95
CA ALA A 68 20.80 -22.55 21.62
C ALA A 68 22.21 -23.11 21.34
N GLY A 69 22.95 -22.49 20.42
CA GLY A 69 24.30 -22.95 20.02
C GLY A 69 24.28 -24.28 19.27
N SER A 70 23.14 -24.62 18.63
CA SER A 70 22.93 -25.91 17.96
C SER A 70 23.00 -25.81 16.42
N LEU A 71 23.05 -24.58 15.84
CA LEU A 71 23.14 -24.42 14.40
C LEU A 71 24.58 -24.60 13.91
N GLU A 72 24.73 -25.48 12.94
CA GLU A 72 25.97 -25.69 12.19
C GLU A 72 25.69 -25.65 10.72
N ILE A 73 26.43 -24.83 9.97
CA ILE A 73 26.35 -24.73 8.50
C ILE A 73 27.72 -25.05 7.92
N MET A 74 27.80 -26.05 7.05
CA MET A 74 29.04 -26.47 6.40
C MET A 74 30.19 -26.80 7.41
N GLY A 75 29.86 -27.42 8.55
CA GLY A 75 30.81 -27.75 9.59
C GLY A 75 31.27 -26.58 10.47
N ILE A 76 30.62 -25.43 10.34
CA ILE A 76 30.93 -24.23 11.11
C ILE A 76 29.73 -23.91 12.02
N LYS A 77 29.98 -23.86 13.30
CA LYS A 77 29.01 -23.46 14.30
C LYS A 77 28.71 -21.97 14.12
N ILE A 78 27.44 -21.64 13.95
CA ILE A 78 26.95 -20.24 13.81
C ILE A 78 26.63 -19.71 15.21
N GLU A 79 27.15 -18.53 15.50
CA GLU A 79 26.97 -17.84 16.78
C GLU A 79 26.15 -16.56 16.61
N GLU A 80 25.62 -16.02 17.69
CA GLU A 80 24.78 -14.79 17.63
C GLU A 80 25.49 -13.61 16.97
N GLY A 81 26.80 -13.48 17.13
CA GLY A 81 27.62 -12.45 16.51
C GLY A 81 27.77 -12.58 14.97
N ASP A 82 27.43 -13.75 14.41
CA ASP A 82 27.55 -14.03 12.98
C ASP A 82 26.33 -13.56 12.19
N VAL A 83 25.26 -13.16 12.87
CA VAL A 83 24.02 -12.70 12.27
C VAL A 83 23.57 -11.38 12.88
N GLU A 84 22.94 -10.58 12.07
CA GLU A 84 22.20 -9.41 12.48
C GLU A 84 20.70 -9.69 12.26
N VAL A 85 19.90 -9.47 13.29
CA VAL A 85 18.44 -9.61 13.22
C VAL A 85 17.86 -8.30 12.73
N LYS A 86 17.18 -8.35 11.60
CA LYS A 86 16.46 -7.20 11.05
C LYS A 86 14.97 -7.45 11.11
N ARG A 87 14.20 -6.42 11.46
CA ARG A 87 12.76 -6.40 11.28
C ARG A 87 12.47 -5.67 10.00
N VAL A 88 11.76 -6.34 9.09
CA VAL A 88 11.35 -5.78 7.79
C VAL A 88 9.84 -5.91 7.66
N GLU A 89 9.24 -5.03 6.89
CA GLU A 89 7.82 -5.08 6.62
C GLU A 89 7.47 -6.32 5.81
N ARG A 90 6.34 -6.94 6.14
CA ARG A 90 5.77 -8.00 5.28
C ARG A 90 5.31 -7.39 3.96
N PRO A 91 5.33 -8.16 2.86
CA PRO A 91 4.76 -7.72 1.60
C PRO A 91 3.32 -7.19 1.78
N GLY A 92 3.01 -6.06 1.15
CA GLY A 92 1.71 -5.41 1.27
C GLY A 92 1.58 -4.43 2.44
N PHE A 93 2.64 -4.26 3.25
CA PHE A 93 2.66 -3.27 4.33
C PHE A 93 3.80 -2.29 4.16
N ALA A 94 3.58 -1.05 4.57
CA ALA A 94 4.62 -0.06 4.76
C ALA A 94 4.60 0.43 6.21
N ALA A 95 5.76 0.58 6.83
CA ALA A 95 5.84 1.03 8.22
C ALA A 95 6.82 2.18 8.39
N SER A 96 6.52 3.04 9.34
CA SER A 96 7.42 4.08 9.82
C SER A 96 7.36 4.12 11.33
N THR A 97 8.51 4.14 11.97
CA THR A 97 8.60 4.18 13.44
C THR A 97 9.17 5.53 13.87
N ILE A 98 8.48 6.19 14.77
CA ILE A 98 8.91 7.44 15.38
C ILE A 98 9.16 7.25 16.87
N GLN A 99 10.15 7.94 17.40
CA GLN A 99 10.36 8.05 18.83
C GLN A 99 9.57 9.25 19.36
N VAL A 100 8.78 9.01 20.40
CA VAL A 100 8.01 10.04 21.10
C VAL A 100 8.55 10.18 22.52
N GLY A 101 8.79 11.42 22.96
CA GLY A 101 9.41 11.70 24.25
C GLY A 101 10.94 11.72 24.21
N GLN A 102 11.55 11.99 25.35
CA GLN A 102 12.99 12.08 25.54
C GLN A 102 13.41 11.38 26.83
N GLY A 103 14.65 10.88 26.88
CA GLY A 103 15.18 10.21 28.07
C GLY A 103 14.49 8.89 28.39
N ASP A 104 14.31 8.61 29.68
CA ASP A 104 13.73 7.34 30.15
C ASP A 104 12.23 7.20 29.86
N ASP A 105 11.54 8.31 29.55
CA ASP A 105 10.12 8.32 29.16
C ASP A 105 9.90 8.20 27.63
N ALA A 106 10.95 7.98 26.87
CA ALA A 106 10.82 7.83 25.43
C ALA A 106 10.21 6.47 25.06
N TYR A 107 9.24 6.52 24.15
CA TYR A 107 8.63 5.32 23.58
C TYR A 107 8.57 5.41 22.06
N HIS A 108 8.42 4.26 21.42
CA HIS A 108 8.33 4.17 19.97
C HIS A 108 6.90 3.91 19.55
N VAL A 109 6.47 4.65 18.54
CA VAL A 109 5.17 4.45 17.87
C VAL A 109 5.47 4.05 16.43
N SER A 110 4.96 2.90 16.03
CA SER A 110 5.01 2.46 14.63
C SER A 110 3.69 2.75 13.96
N LEU A 111 3.72 3.49 12.86
CA LEU A 111 2.60 3.66 11.95
C LEU A 111 2.77 2.61 10.86
N VAL A 112 1.74 1.79 10.67
CA VAL A 112 1.72 0.75 9.63
C VAL A 112 0.57 1.04 8.68
N LEU A 113 0.86 1.06 7.39
CA LEU A 113 -0.12 1.19 6.32
C LEU A 113 -0.29 -0.15 5.62
N ASP A 114 -1.51 -0.64 5.53
CA ASP A 114 -1.88 -1.75 4.66
C ASP A 114 -2.03 -1.20 3.24
N MET A 115 -1.20 -1.70 2.33
CA MET A 115 -1.13 -1.29 0.93
C MET A 115 -1.73 -2.32 -0.01
N ASN A 116 -2.46 -3.31 0.53
CA ASN A 116 -3.11 -4.31 -0.31
C ASN A 116 -4.36 -3.71 -0.95
N ASP A 117 -4.33 -3.62 -2.27
CA ASP A 117 -5.47 -3.16 -3.04
C ASP A 117 -6.58 -4.22 -3.03
N THR A 118 -7.79 -3.80 -2.69
CA THR A 118 -8.99 -4.61 -2.90
C THR A 118 -9.77 -4.06 -4.08
N PRO A 119 -10.60 -4.88 -4.75
CA PRO A 119 -11.46 -4.39 -5.84
C PRO A 119 -12.32 -3.20 -5.43
N GLU A 120 -12.78 -3.16 -4.17
CA GLU A 120 -13.55 -2.07 -3.60
C GLU A 120 -12.74 -0.77 -3.49
N LEU A 121 -11.48 -0.87 -3.02
CA LEU A 121 -10.58 0.28 -2.93
C LEU A 121 -10.23 0.82 -4.31
N LEU A 122 -9.96 -0.07 -5.27
CA LEU A 122 -9.67 0.31 -6.65
C LEU A 122 -10.88 1.03 -7.30
N SER A 123 -12.10 0.51 -7.08
CA SER A 123 -13.33 1.16 -7.56
C SER A 123 -13.50 2.56 -6.99
N LYS A 124 -13.35 2.72 -5.67
CA LYS A 124 -13.44 4.01 -4.98
C LYS A 124 -12.35 4.99 -5.44
N GLY A 125 -11.11 4.52 -5.58
CA GLY A 125 -10.01 5.31 -6.09
C GLY A 125 -10.31 5.86 -7.48
N LEU A 126 -10.71 4.99 -8.40
CA LEU A 126 -11.10 5.36 -9.75
C LEU A 126 -12.27 6.36 -9.76
N ALA A 127 -13.28 6.14 -8.94
CA ALA A 127 -14.43 7.05 -8.84
C ALA A 127 -14.02 8.46 -8.40
N ARG A 128 -13.11 8.58 -7.43
CA ARG A 128 -12.57 9.87 -6.98
C ARG A 128 -11.80 10.59 -8.09
N ASP A 129 -10.98 9.88 -8.84
CA ASP A 129 -10.22 10.46 -9.96
C ASP A 129 -11.14 10.94 -11.08
N ILE A 130 -12.14 10.15 -11.45
CA ILE A 130 -13.18 10.55 -12.42
C ILE A 130 -13.89 11.83 -11.93
N THR A 131 -14.38 11.82 -10.70
CA THR A 131 -15.10 12.97 -10.12
C THR A 131 -14.23 14.22 -10.13
N ARG A 132 -12.98 14.11 -9.70
CA ARG A 132 -12.03 15.24 -9.69
C ARG A 132 -11.83 15.82 -11.10
N ARG A 133 -11.73 14.98 -12.13
CA ARG A 133 -11.57 15.42 -13.52
C ARG A 133 -12.83 16.09 -14.05
N ILE A 134 -13.99 15.53 -13.75
CA ILE A 134 -15.28 16.14 -14.12
C ILE A 134 -15.45 17.51 -13.44
N GLN A 135 -15.11 17.63 -12.15
CA GLN A 135 -15.18 18.91 -11.43
C GLN A 135 -14.21 19.96 -12.01
N ALA A 136 -13.02 19.54 -12.43
CA ALA A 136 -12.08 20.42 -13.13
C ALA A 136 -12.69 20.91 -14.46
N LYS A 137 -13.28 20.00 -15.25
CA LYS A 137 -13.94 20.36 -16.51
C LYS A 137 -15.13 21.29 -16.30
N ARG A 138 -15.94 21.07 -15.27
CA ARG A 138 -17.04 22.00 -14.89
C ARG A 138 -16.52 23.41 -14.66
N LYS A 139 -15.38 23.53 -13.96
CA LYS A 139 -14.72 24.82 -13.72
C LYS A 139 -14.22 25.47 -15.02
N ASP A 140 -13.61 24.69 -15.91
CA ASP A 140 -13.11 25.20 -17.19
C ASP A 140 -14.26 25.69 -18.10
N LEU A 141 -15.41 25.04 -18.01
CA LEU A 141 -16.64 25.45 -18.69
C LEU A 141 -17.36 26.63 -18.00
N ASN A 142 -16.80 27.13 -16.88
CA ASN A 142 -17.42 28.18 -16.04
C ASN A 142 -18.87 27.87 -15.62
N LEU A 143 -19.19 26.59 -15.39
CA LEU A 143 -20.51 26.20 -14.93
C LEU A 143 -20.75 26.65 -13.49
N ASN A 144 -21.97 27.09 -13.20
CA ASN A 144 -22.38 27.37 -11.82
C ASN A 144 -22.29 26.10 -10.98
N ILE A 145 -21.97 26.25 -9.69
CA ILE A 145 -21.89 25.14 -8.72
C ILE A 145 -23.19 24.34 -8.71
N GLU A 146 -24.33 24.99 -8.89
CA GLU A 146 -25.66 24.36 -8.89
C GLU A 146 -26.11 23.82 -10.26
N ALA A 147 -25.33 24.03 -11.30
CA ALA A 147 -25.71 23.57 -12.64
C ALA A 147 -25.69 22.05 -12.72
N ASN A 148 -26.77 21.47 -13.22
CA ASN A 148 -26.81 20.07 -13.57
C ASN A 148 -26.07 19.82 -14.88
N ILE A 149 -25.50 18.63 -15.03
CA ILE A 149 -24.80 18.20 -16.24
C ILE A 149 -25.32 16.84 -16.68
N GLU A 150 -25.03 16.47 -17.92
CA GLU A 150 -25.16 15.10 -18.42
C GLU A 150 -23.77 14.52 -18.66
N LEU A 151 -23.55 13.27 -18.25
CA LEU A 151 -22.28 12.59 -18.34
C LEU A 151 -22.35 11.36 -19.21
N GLU A 152 -21.34 11.16 -20.00
CA GLU A 152 -21.03 9.87 -20.61
C GLU A 152 -19.57 9.53 -20.25
N ILE A 153 -19.33 8.31 -19.74
CA ILE A 153 -18.04 7.86 -19.24
C ILE A 153 -17.71 6.52 -19.88
N TRP A 154 -16.50 6.39 -20.42
CA TRP A 154 -15.93 5.15 -20.96
C TRP A 154 -14.65 4.83 -20.19
N SER A 155 -14.45 3.58 -19.84
CA SER A 155 -13.26 3.12 -19.12
C SER A 155 -12.61 1.94 -19.85
N VAL A 156 -11.32 2.05 -20.14
CA VAL A 156 -10.52 1.03 -20.84
C VAL A 156 -9.41 0.55 -19.91
N ASN A 157 -9.27 -0.77 -19.76
CA ASN A 157 -8.31 -1.39 -18.85
C ASN A 157 -8.41 -0.87 -17.40
N ALA A 158 -9.61 -0.50 -16.98
CA ALA A 158 -9.86 0.06 -15.66
C ALA A 158 -10.42 -0.99 -14.71
N PRO A 159 -10.23 -0.82 -13.40
CA PRO A 159 -11.01 -1.55 -12.40
C PRO A 159 -12.52 -1.41 -12.63
N GLU A 160 -13.27 -2.41 -12.23
CA GLU A 160 -14.73 -2.34 -12.29
C GLU A 160 -15.23 -1.26 -11.33
N LEU A 161 -16.08 -0.36 -11.82
CA LEU A 161 -16.79 0.60 -10.97
C LEU A 161 -18.04 -0.06 -10.40
N TYR A 162 -18.10 -0.15 -9.08
CA TYR A 162 -19.30 -0.64 -8.40
C TYR A 162 -20.45 0.34 -8.48
N GLN A 163 -21.69 -0.15 -8.34
CA GLN A 163 -22.86 0.70 -8.49
C GLN A 163 -22.88 1.85 -7.48
N SER A 164 -22.49 1.60 -6.24
CA SER A 164 -22.37 2.62 -5.20
C SER A 164 -21.43 3.76 -5.59
N ASP A 165 -20.32 3.43 -6.26
CA ASP A 165 -19.31 4.41 -6.68
C ASP A 165 -19.77 5.18 -7.93
N LYS A 166 -20.51 4.53 -8.83
CA LYS A 166 -21.22 5.21 -9.94
C LYS A 166 -22.25 6.22 -9.42
N ASP A 167 -23.05 5.80 -8.45
CA ASP A 167 -24.04 6.67 -7.81
C ASP A 167 -23.37 7.84 -7.08
N TRP A 168 -22.23 7.61 -6.46
CA TRP A 168 -21.42 8.63 -5.82
C TRP A 168 -20.87 9.64 -6.84
N ILE A 169 -20.33 9.21 -8.00
CA ILE A 169 -19.90 10.10 -9.09
C ILE A 169 -21.04 10.99 -9.52
N VAL A 170 -22.24 10.43 -9.76
CA VAL A 170 -23.43 11.17 -10.17
C VAL A 170 -23.79 12.25 -9.16
N SER A 171 -23.82 11.89 -7.88
CA SER A 171 -24.13 12.80 -6.77
C SER A 171 -23.12 13.94 -6.68
N GLU A 172 -21.82 13.62 -6.60
CA GLU A 172 -20.76 14.60 -6.42
C GLU A 172 -20.58 15.55 -7.61
N THR A 173 -20.93 15.09 -8.81
CA THR A 173 -20.82 15.89 -10.03
C THR A 173 -22.10 16.61 -10.38
N ARG A 174 -23.19 16.41 -9.62
CA ARG A 174 -24.54 16.93 -9.89
C ARG A 174 -25.03 16.56 -11.29
N ALA A 175 -24.74 15.32 -11.71
CA ALA A 175 -25.23 14.83 -12.99
C ALA A 175 -26.74 14.52 -12.88
N SER A 176 -27.54 15.09 -13.79
CA SER A 176 -28.95 14.75 -13.94
C SER A 176 -29.14 13.43 -14.69
N ALA A 177 -28.16 13.05 -15.51
CA ALA A 177 -28.08 11.77 -16.20
C ALA A 177 -26.60 11.38 -16.35
N ALA A 178 -26.30 10.09 -16.18
CA ALA A 178 -24.97 9.54 -16.45
C ALA A 178 -25.08 8.18 -17.12
N VAL A 179 -24.29 7.96 -18.16
CA VAL A 179 -24.15 6.68 -18.85
C VAL A 179 -22.72 6.20 -18.72
N PHE A 180 -22.56 4.98 -18.20
CA PHE A 180 -21.28 4.31 -18.10
C PHE A 180 -21.20 3.24 -19.18
N HIS A 181 -20.32 3.47 -20.14
CA HIS A 181 -20.17 2.61 -21.30
C HIS A 181 -19.12 1.51 -21.06
N PRO A 182 -19.29 0.32 -21.62
CA PRO A 182 -18.26 -0.71 -21.62
C PRO A 182 -17.03 -0.26 -22.44
N ALA A 183 -15.89 -0.88 -22.15
CA ALA A 183 -14.59 -0.52 -22.74
C ALA A 183 -14.50 -0.62 -24.28
N GLU A 184 -15.40 -1.38 -24.89
CA GLU A 184 -15.39 -1.68 -26.33
C GLU A 184 -16.15 -0.63 -27.17
N ASP A 185 -16.92 0.24 -26.54
CA ASP A 185 -17.68 1.26 -27.27
C ASP A 185 -16.78 2.40 -27.72
N SER A 186 -16.87 2.77 -28.98
CA SER A 186 -16.13 3.89 -29.54
C SER A 186 -16.66 5.21 -28.99
N THR A 187 -15.78 6.07 -28.53
CA THR A 187 -16.13 7.44 -28.14
C THR A 187 -16.57 8.23 -29.35
N SER A 188 -17.76 8.84 -29.30
CA SER A 188 -18.27 9.73 -30.34
C SER A 188 -18.34 11.16 -29.81
N GLY A 189 -17.61 12.09 -30.47
CA GLY A 189 -17.68 13.52 -30.16
C GLY A 189 -16.43 14.07 -29.43
N GLU A 190 -16.54 15.29 -28.95
CA GLU A 190 -15.50 15.93 -28.14
C GLU A 190 -15.47 15.29 -26.76
N THR A 191 -14.50 14.37 -26.56
CA THR A 191 -14.27 13.69 -25.28
C THR A 191 -12.99 14.19 -24.62
N GLU A 192 -13.07 14.45 -23.33
CA GLU A 192 -11.89 14.58 -22.49
C GLU A 192 -11.34 13.20 -22.14
N SER A 193 -10.05 13.10 -21.92
CA SER A 193 -9.44 11.84 -21.50
C SER A 193 -8.32 12.05 -20.48
N PHE A 194 -8.13 11.06 -19.62
CA PHE A 194 -6.99 10.98 -18.72
C PHE A 194 -6.58 9.54 -18.51
N GLU A 195 -5.38 9.35 -17.98
CA GLU A 195 -4.85 8.04 -17.64
C GLU A 195 -4.52 8.02 -16.14
N VAL A 196 -4.84 6.91 -15.48
CA VAL A 196 -4.55 6.64 -14.08
C VAL A 196 -4.26 5.16 -13.91
N ASP A 197 -3.12 4.81 -13.33
CA ASP A 197 -2.68 3.43 -13.05
C ASP A 197 -2.82 2.47 -14.24
N GLY A 198 -2.55 2.97 -15.47
CA GLY A 198 -2.67 2.20 -16.70
C GLY A 198 -4.10 2.08 -17.26
N ALA A 199 -5.10 2.58 -16.53
CA ALA A 199 -6.47 2.71 -17.02
C ALA A 199 -6.64 3.99 -17.82
N LYS A 200 -7.36 3.94 -18.91
CA LYS A 200 -7.69 5.10 -19.73
C LYS A 200 -9.17 5.41 -19.64
N ILE A 201 -9.48 6.61 -19.21
CA ILE A 201 -10.85 7.09 -18.99
C ILE A 201 -11.14 8.19 -19.99
N PHE A 202 -12.32 8.12 -20.61
CA PHE A 202 -12.86 9.17 -21.46
C PHE A 202 -14.19 9.64 -20.87
N PHE A 203 -14.48 10.91 -21.00
CA PHE A 203 -15.76 11.43 -20.54
C PHE A 203 -16.21 12.67 -21.33
N THR A 204 -17.52 12.91 -21.37
CA THR A 204 -18.13 14.14 -21.86
C THR A 204 -18.92 14.80 -20.75
N VAL A 205 -18.94 16.13 -20.77
CA VAL A 205 -19.78 16.97 -19.90
C VAL A 205 -20.62 17.85 -20.79
N ARG A 206 -21.95 17.71 -20.72
CA ARG A 206 -22.92 18.51 -21.45
C ARG A 206 -23.86 19.24 -20.52
#